data_c4d24ae75911fc7f8479ef323ee71ba1
#
_entry.id   c4d24ae75911fc7f8479ef323ee71ba1
#
_cell.length_a   1.000
_cell.length_b   1.000
_cell.length_c   1.000
_cell.angle_alpha   90.00
_cell.angle_beta   90.00
_cell.angle_gamma   90.00
#
_symmetry.space_group_name_H-M   'P 1'
#
loop_
_entity.id
_entity.type
_entity.pdbx_description
1 polymer ?
#
loop_
_entity_poly.entity_id
_entity_poly.type
_entity_poly.pdbx_seq_one_letter_code
_entity_poly.pdbx_strand_id
1 'polypeptide(L)'
;TIARNDQPLIKGVGGKRDKGDCVSNYCYAKKAKDEFEDLFRQAQFNHILMSYSNQGVVPLDELVELAKLFAKNGVVHVENVEYQEYQNHRSSNKRNGEKLKEVLVYFEKDLSVIKSPLNYAGSKDRMFTAIQKYFPKHIDTFVDVMGGAFNMGVNVVALNRVIYNDINPY
;
A
#
# COMPACT_ATOMS: atom_id res chain seq x y z
N THR A 1 -2.05 9.38 22.74
CA THR A 1 -1.32 8.14 22.41
C THR A 1 0.18 8.34 22.63
N ILE A 2 0.93 7.25 22.80
CA ILE A 2 2.40 7.30 22.99
C ILE A 2 3.06 8.14 21.88
N ALA A 3 2.66 7.93 20.64
CA ALA A 3 3.22 8.64 19.48
C ALA A 3 2.95 10.16 19.49
N ARG A 4 1.85 10.60 20.11
CA ARG A 4 1.49 12.03 20.18
C ARG A 4 1.84 12.68 21.51
N ASN A 5 2.26 11.89 22.50
CA ASN A 5 2.50 12.33 23.88
C ASN A 5 1.34 13.17 24.44
N ASP A 6 0.09 12.78 24.09
CA ASP A 6 -1.11 13.45 24.52
C ASP A 6 -1.79 12.67 25.66
N GLN A 7 -2.55 13.36 26.50
CA GLN A 7 -3.36 12.76 27.56
C GLN A 7 -4.85 12.85 27.17
N PRO A 8 -5.34 11.95 26.28
CA PRO A 8 -6.71 12.03 25.82
C PRO A 8 -7.70 11.70 26.93
N LEU A 9 -8.86 12.33 26.89
CA LEU A 9 -10.00 11.95 27.71
C LEU A 9 -10.43 10.53 27.34
N ILE A 10 -10.41 9.66 28.36
CA ILE A 10 -10.78 8.25 28.23
C ILE A 10 -12.23 8.09 28.66
N LYS A 11 -13.05 7.43 27.85
CA LYS A 11 -14.45 7.14 28.13
C LYS A 11 -14.71 5.64 28.29
N GLY A 12 -15.58 5.30 29.26
CA GLY A 12 -16.06 3.94 29.48
C GLY A 12 -15.06 3.02 30.18
N VAL A 13 -15.56 1.85 30.63
CA VAL A 13 -14.78 0.82 31.33
C VAL A 13 -13.63 0.26 30.49
N GLY A 14 -13.76 0.29 29.15
CA GLY A 14 -12.74 -0.19 28.23
C GLY A 14 -11.64 0.83 27.88
N GLY A 15 -11.60 1.99 28.56
CA GLY A 15 -10.56 2.98 28.35
C GLY A 15 -10.49 3.52 26.91
N LYS A 16 -11.61 3.60 26.20
CA LYS A 16 -11.63 4.07 24.83
C LYS A 16 -11.50 5.58 24.76
N ARG A 17 -10.59 6.02 23.91
CA ARG A 17 -10.47 7.42 23.52
C ARG A 17 -11.72 7.89 22.77
N ASP A 18 -12.10 9.15 22.92
CA ASP A 18 -13.13 9.75 22.06
C ASP A 18 -12.67 9.71 20.60
N LYS A 19 -13.60 9.34 19.71
CA LYS A 19 -13.25 9.11 18.30
C LYS A 19 -12.85 10.38 17.57
N GLY A 20 -13.33 11.57 17.94
CA GLY A 20 -12.97 12.86 17.35
C GLY A 20 -12.30 12.81 15.97
N ASP A 21 -11.43 13.74 15.68
CA ASP A 21 -10.67 13.82 14.40
C ASP A 21 -9.49 12.83 14.31
N CYS A 22 -9.44 11.82 15.20
CA CYS A 22 -8.31 10.90 15.33
C CYS A 22 -8.56 9.52 14.73
N VAL A 23 -9.63 9.34 13.95
CA VAL A 23 -9.91 8.06 13.31
C VAL A 23 -9.08 7.95 12.04
N SER A 24 -8.26 6.90 11.97
CA SER A 24 -7.46 6.60 10.78
C SER A 24 -8.36 6.24 9.59
N ASN A 25 -7.98 6.63 8.39
CA ASN A 25 -8.66 6.24 7.15
C ASN A 25 -8.70 4.71 6.97
N TYR A 26 -7.73 3.97 7.51
CA TYR A 26 -7.74 2.50 7.55
C TYR A 26 -8.96 1.90 8.28
N CYS A 27 -9.69 2.70 9.08
CA CYS A 27 -10.92 2.26 9.75
C CYS A 27 -12.18 2.38 8.87
N TYR A 28 -12.08 2.97 7.70
CA TYR A 28 -13.22 3.20 6.81
C TYR A 28 -13.13 2.30 5.57
N ALA A 29 -14.11 1.41 5.35
CA ALA A 29 -14.11 0.47 4.23
C ALA A 29 -13.88 1.12 2.86
N LYS A 30 -14.44 2.32 2.65
CA LYS A 30 -14.29 3.06 1.39
C LYS A 30 -12.92 3.71 1.18
N LYS A 31 -12.11 3.82 2.24
CA LYS A 31 -10.82 4.52 2.19
C LYS A 31 -9.63 3.59 2.46
N ALA A 32 -9.87 2.52 3.21
CA ALA A 32 -8.79 1.65 3.68
C ALA A 32 -7.99 1.04 2.53
N LYS A 33 -8.65 0.65 1.43
CA LYS A 33 -7.96 0.10 0.25
C LYS A 33 -6.99 1.10 -0.36
N ASP A 34 -7.42 2.35 -0.52
CA ASP A 34 -6.61 3.42 -1.07
C ASP A 34 -5.40 3.74 -0.17
N GLU A 35 -5.60 3.68 1.16
CA GLU A 35 -4.52 3.88 2.12
C GLU A 35 -3.50 2.72 2.09
N PHE A 36 -3.94 1.47 1.87
CA PHE A 36 -3.01 0.34 1.67
C PHE A 36 -2.24 0.48 0.35
N GLU A 37 -2.91 0.90 -0.72
CA GLU A 37 -2.24 1.17 -1.98
C GLU A 37 -1.15 2.23 -1.82
N ASP A 38 -1.47 3.34 -1.15
CA ASP A 38 -0.53 4.41 -0.89
C ASP A 38 0.63 3.93 0.00
N LEU A 39 0.35 3.14 1.04
CA LEU A 39 1.37 2.54 1.88
C LEU A 39 2.33 1.66 1.07
N PHE A 40 1.81 0.76 0.24
CA PHE A 40 2.64 -0.11 -0.58
C PHE A 40 3.44 0.67 -1.61
N ARG A 41 2.86 1.72 -2.19
CA ARG A 41 3.53 2.61 -3.13
C ARG A 41 4.70 3.36 -2.48
N GLN A 42 4.49 3.93 -1.30
CA GLN A 42 5.50 4.73 -0.59
C GLN A 42 6.56 3.92 0.14
N ALA A 43 6.27 2.65 0.46
CA ALA A 43 7.21 1.79 1.17
C ALA A 43 8.53 1.64 0.40
N GLN A 44 9.63 2.08 1.02
CA GLN A 44 10.98 2.01 0.45
C GLN A 44 11.78 0.85 1.06
N PHE A 45 11.14 -0.31 1.16
CA PHE A 45 11.71 -1.54 1.69
C PHE A 45 11.50 -2.67 0.70
N ASN A 46 12.52 -3.49 0.51
CA ASN A 46 12.44 -4.64 -0.39
C ASN A 46 11.51 -5.73 0.14
N HIS A 47 11.36 -5.83 1.47
CA HIS A 47 10.53 -6.85 2.11
C HIS A 47 9.39 -6.19 2.86
N ILE A 48 8.18 -6.56 2.54
CA ILE A 48 6.97 -6.11 3.21
C ILE A 48 6.30 -7.32 3.83
N LEU A 49 6.18 -7.29 5.15
CA LEU A 49 5.44 -8.26 5.94
C LEU A 49 4.32 -7.54 6.66
N MET A 50 3.11 -8.00 6.47
CA MET A 50 1.92 -7.43 7.08
C MET A 50 1.16 -8.53 7.83
N SER A 51 0.82 -8.27 9.09
CA SER A 51 -0.14 -9.07 9.84
C SER A 51 -1.52 -8.46 9.65
N TYR A 52 -2.48 -9.28 9.26
CA TYR A 52 -3.82 -8.85 8.94
C TYR A 52 -4.86 -9.86 9.40
N SER A 53 -6.04 -9.39 9.75
CA SER A 53 -7.15 -10.28 10.14
C SER A 53 -7.93 -10.72 8.90
N ASN A 54 -8.35 -11.99 8.87
CA ASN A 54 -9.28 -12.47 7.84
C ASN A 54 -10.64 -11.75 7.87
N GLN A 55 -10.93 -11.01 8.95
CA GLN A 55 -12.13 -10.19 9.11
C GLN A 55 -11.80 -8.69 9.07
N GLY A 56 -10.71 -8.32 8.44
CA GLY A 56 -10.28 -6.94 8.30
C GLY A 56 -11.24 -6.08 7.47
N VAL A 57 -10.99 -4.77 7.48
CA VAL A 57 -11.85 -3.78 6.81
C VAL A 57 -11.83 -3.95 5.29
N VAL A 58 -10.67 -4.29 4.73
CA VAL A 58 -10.52 -4.67 3.32
C VAL A 58 -10.57 -6.20 3.24
N PRO A 59 -11.36 -6.80 2.36
CA PRO A 59 -11.33 -8.24 2.12
C PRO A 59 -9.91 -8.72 1.81
N LEU A 60 -9.54 -9.89 2.36
CA LEU A 60 -8.18 -10.40 2.25
C LEU A 60 -7.76 -10.64 0.79
N ASP A 61 -8.67 -11.17 -0.02
CA ASP A 61 -8.47 -11.39 -1.44
C ASP A 61 -8.18 -10.10 -2.20
N GLU A 62 -8.95 -9.03 -1.94
CA GLU A 62 -8.70 -7.71 -2.53
C GLU A 62 -7.35 -7.13 -2.10
N LEU A 63 -6.97 -7.35 -0.83
CA LEU A 63 -5.70 -6.87 -0.31
C LEU A 63 -4.51 -7.61 -0.92
N VAL A 64 -4.66 -8.91 -1.16
CA VAL A 64 -3.64 -9.73 -1.84
C VAL A 64 -3.51 -9.32 -3.31
N GLU A 65 -4.62 -9.11 -4.02
CA GLU A 65 -4.57 -8.60 -5.40
C GLU A 65 -3.91 -7.22 -5.48
N LEU A 66 -4.19 -6.35 -4.51
CA LEU A 66 -3.52 -5.06 -4.40
C LEU A 66 -2.00 -5.23 -4.16
N ALA A 67 -1.61 -6.12 -3.25
CA ALA A 67 -0.20 -6.38 -2.96
C ALA A 67 0.56 -6.92 -4.19
N LYS A 68 -0.08 -7.73 -5.03
CA LYS A 68 0.52 -8.25 -6.27
C LYS A 68 0.95 -7.16 -7.24
N LEU A 69 0.26 -6.01 -7.26
CA LEU A 69 0.64 -4.88 -8.12
C LEU A 69 2.01 -4.29 -7.75
N PHE A 70 2.42 -4.45 -6.50
CA PHE A 70 3.69 -3.93 -5.98
C PHE A 70 4.74 -5.00 -5.76
N ALA A 71 4.33 -6.26 -5.81
CA ALA A 71 5.20 -7.40 -5.57
C ALA A 71 6.07 -7.70 -6.79
N LYS A 72 7.33 -7.99 -6.55
CA LYS A 72 8.28 -8.48 -7.55
C LYS A 72 7.71 -9.73 -8.22
N ASN A 73 7.57 -9.68 -9.54
CA ASN A 73 6.95 -10.75 -10.35
C ASN A 73 5.51 -11.09 -9.94
N GLY A 74 4.81 -10.22 -9.20
CA GLY A 74 3.45 -10.47 -8.72
C GLY A 74 3.34 -11.57 -7.64
N VAL A 75 4.44 -11.95 -7.00
CA VAL A 75 4.47 -13.04 -6.03
C VAL A 75 4.15 -12.52 -4.64
N VAL A 76 3.05 -13.02 -4.07
CA VAL A 76 2.60 -12.72 -2.70
C VAL A 76 2.41 -14.03 -1.96
N HIS A 77 3.03 -14.14 -0.78
CA HIS A 77 2.88 -15.28 0.11
C HIS A 77 1.86 -14.95 1.18
N VAL A 78 0.94 -15.88 1.42
CA VAL A 78 -0.12 -15.74 2.42
C VAL A 78 -0.09 -16.93 3.34
N GLU A 79 0.09 -16.70 4.63
CA GLU A 79 0.14 -17.73 5.64
C GLU A 79 -0.89 -17.46 6.74
N ASN A 80 -1.69 -18.48 7.05
CA ASN A 80 -2.63 -18.42 8.17
C ASN A 80 -1.91 -18.77 9.47
N VAL A 81 -1.98 -17.88 10.44
CA VAL A 81 -1.43 -18.10 11.77
C VAL A 81 -2.58 -18.45 12.70
N GLU A 82 -2.45 -19.59 13.38
CA GLU A 82 -3.40 -19.94 14.43
C GLU A 82 -3.26 -18.94 15.58
N TYR A 83 -4.33 -18.21 15.81
CA TYR A 83 -4.41 -17.20 16.87
C TYR A 83 -5.38 -17.67 17.96
N GLN A 84 -4.92 -17.67 19.20
CA GLN A 84 -5.83 -17.82 20.34
C GLN A 84 -6.52 -16.47 20.60
N GLU A 85 -7.79 -16.40 20.22
CA GLU A 85 -8.60 -15.23 20.51
C GLU A 85 -8.62 -14.95 22.02
N TYR A 86 -8.27 -13.73 22.41
CA TYR A 86 -8.45 -13.29 23.78
C TYR A 86 -9.95 -13.25 24.08
N GLN A 87 -10.42 -14.23 24.83
CA GLN A 87 -11.84 -14.36 25.21
C GLN A 87 -12.21 -13.26 26.19
N ASN A 88 -12.60 -12.10 25.68
CA ASN A 88 -13.44 -11.20 26.44
C ASN A 88 -14.85 -11.80 26.50
N HIS A 89 -15.41 -11.93 27.70
CA HIS A 89 -16.63 -12.65 28.09
C HIS A 89 -17.91 -12.33 27.27
N ARG A 90 -17.89 -11.66 26.13
CA ARG A 90 -19.10 -11.17 25.44
C ARG A 90 -19.17 -11.28 23.94
N SER A 91 -18.21 -11.83 23.23
CA SER A 91 -18.40 -11.97 21.79
C SER A 91 -17.72 -13.20 21.20
N SER A 92 -18.51 -14.15 20.78
CA SER A 92 -18.14 -14.99 19.66
C SER A 92 -18.11 -14.08 18.43
N ASN A 93 -16.98 -13.44 18.15
CA ASN A 93 -16.80 -12.60 16.98
C ASN A 93 -16.71 -13.49 15.73
N LYS A 94 -17.83 -14.07 15.35
CA LYS A 94 -18.00 -14.72 14.04
C LYS A 94 -18.64 -13.71 13.11
N ARG A 95 -17.85 -13.04 12.28
CA ARG A 95 -18.39 -12.46 11.05
C ARG A 95 -18.50 -13.60 10.04
N ASN A 96 -19.65 -13.74 9.40
CA ASN A 96 -19.91 -14.75 8.37
C ASN A 96 -19.70 -16.23 8.80
N GLY A 97 -19.77 -16.55 10.11
CA GLY A 97 -19.61 -17.92 10.59
C GLY A 97 -18.19 -18.45 10.69
N GLU A 98 -17.20 -17.70 10.21
CA GLU A 98 -15.79 -18.09 10.28
C GLU A 98 -15.15 -17.62 11.59
N LYS A 99 -14.21 -18.45 12.10
CA LYS A 99 -13.34 -18.04 13.22
C LYS A 99 -12.42 -16.91 12.80
N LEU A 100 -12.14 -16.01 13.72
CA LEU A 100 -11.11 -15.02 13.57
C LEU A 100 -9.75 -15.71 13.40
N LYS A 101 -9.01 -15.35 12.34
CA LYS A 101 -7.66 -15.81 12.07
C LYS A 101 -6.76 -14.62 11.80
N GLU A 102 -5.53 -14.71 12.23
CA GLU A 102 -4.49 -13.81 11.83
C GLU A 102 -3.83 -14.36 10.56
N VAL A 103 -3.54 -13.49 9.62
CA VAL A 103 -2.96 -13.84 8.33
C VAL A 103 -1.70 -13.01 8.13
N LEU A 104 -0.60 -13.65 7.82
CA LEU A 104 0.61 -12.98 7.38
C LEU A 104 0.61 -12.88 5.86
N VAL A 105 0.76 -11.66 5.37
CA VAL A 105 0.92 -11.38 3.94
C VAL A 105 2.34 -10.85 3.74
N TYR A 106 3.13 -11.57 2.95
CA TYR A 106 4.51 -11.23 2.66
C TYR A 106 4.75 -11.11 1.17
N PHE A 107 5.48 -10.10 0.77
CA PHE A 107 5.98 -9.96 -0.59
C PHE A 107 7.29 -9.18 -0.66
N GLU A 108 8.09 -9.49 -1.67
CA GLU A 108 9.23 -8.68 -2.04
C GLU A 108 8.78 -7.58 -2.99
N LYS A 109 9.22 -6.35 -2.72
CA LYS A 109 9.03 -5.20 -3.59
C LYS A 109 10.34 -4.92 -4.33
N ASP A 110 10.29 -4.80 -5.63
CA ASP A 110 11.44 -4.36 -6.39
C ASP A 110 11.57 -2.83 -6.31
N LEU A 111 12.61 -2.39 -5.62
CA LEU A 111 12.95 -0.97 -5.50
C LEU A 111 13.95 -0.52 -6.56
N SER A 112 14.40 -1.42 -7.41
CA SER A 112 15.32 -1.06 -8.48
C SER A 112 14.62 -0.13 -9.48
N VAL A 113 15.27 0.99 -9.76
CA VAL A 113 14.83 1.84 -10.85
C VAL A 113 15.17 1.14 -12.16
N ILE A 114 14.13 0.84 -12.95
CA ILE A 114 14.31 0.26 -14.27
C ILE A 114 15.00 1.29 -15.14
N LYS A 115 16.16 0.93 -15.67
CA LYS A 115 16.88 1.77 -16.63
C LYS A 115 16.45 1.40 -18.03
N SER A 116 16.15 2.42 -18.83
CA SER A 116 15.95 2.22 -20.24
C SER A 116 17.22 1.63 -20.90
N PRO A 117 17.08 0.70 -21.83
CA PRO A 117 18.22 0.22 -22.63
C PRO A 117 18.78 1.31 -23.55
N LEU A 118 18.05 2.39 -23.75
CA LEU A 118 18.47 3.51 -24.59
C LEU A 118 19.45 4.39 -23.82
N ASN A 119 20.66 4.51 -24.33
CA ASN A 119 21.66 5.43 -23.78
C ASN A 119 21.40 6.84 -24.33
N TYR A 120 20.63 7.61 -23.58
CA TYR A 120 20.19 8.95 -23.98
C TYR A 120 20.83 10.03 -23.12
N ALA A 121 21.38 11.07 -23.75
CA ALA A 121 21.88 12.23 -23.04
C ALA A 121 20.77 12.90 -22.24
N GLY A 122 20.98 13.12 -20.94
CA GLY A 122 19.93 13.66 -20.07
C GLY A 122 18.95 12.62 -19.51
N SER A 123 19.34 11.35 -19.50
CA SER A 123 18.57 10.28 -18.84
C SER A 123 18.18 10.67 -17.42
N LYS A 124 16.91 10.45 -17.07
CA LYS A 124 16.32 10.81 -15.78
C LYS A 124 16.29 9.63 -14.78
N ASP A 125 16.94 8.52 -15.09
CA ASP A 125 16.98 7.32 -14.23
C ASP A 125 17.47 7.65 -12.82
N ARG A 126 18.54 8.46 -12.70
CA ARG A 126 19.11 8.88 -11.41
C ARG A 126 18.19 9.83 -10.62
N MET A 127 17.28 10.50 -11.30
CA MET A 127 16.37 11.48 -10.69
C MET A 127 15.06 10.85 -10.24
N PHE A 128 14.72 9.65 -10.73
CA PHE A 128 13.43 9.04 -10.47
C PHE A 128 13.13 8.92 -8.97
N THR A 129 14.05 8.38 -8.18
CA THR A 129 13.90 8.23 -6.73
C THR A 129 13.64 9.57 -6.02
N ALA A 130 14.23 10.66 -6.50
CA ALA A 130 14.00 11.98 -5.94
C ALA A 130 12.66 12.58 -6.37
N ILE A 131 12.19 12.25 -7.57
CA ILE A 131 10.97 12.81 -8.19
C ILE A 131 9.72 12.03 -7.74
N GLN A 132 9.78 10.70 -7.61
CA GLN A 132 8.63 9.87 -7.28
C GLN A 132 7.89 10.28 -6.01
N LYS A 133 8.59 10.87 -5.03
CA LYS A 133 7.98 11.36 -3.78
C LYS A 133 7.00 12.53 -3.98
N TYR A 134 7.05 13.19 -5.12
CA TYR A 134 6.14 14.27 -5.49
C TYR A 134 4.95 13.79 -6.32
N PHE A 135 4.91 12.51 -6.67
CA PHE A 135 3.78 11.96 -7.39
C PHE A 135 2.53 11.93 -6.50
N PRO A 136 1.35 12.14 -7.08
CA PRO A 136 0.10 12.01 -6.34
C PRO A 136 -0.07 10.56 -5.84
N LYS A 137 -0.86 10.40 -4.78
CA LYS A 137 -1.15 9.08 -4.18
C LYS A 137 -1.75 8.10 -5.19
N HIS A 138 -2.65 8.60 -6.02
CA HIS A 138 -3.33 7.83 -7.06
C HIS A 138 -3.01 8.41 -8.42
N ILE A 139 -2.46 7.58 -9.28
CA ILE A 139 -2.16 7.92 -10.66
C ILE A 139 -3.06 7.06 -11.53
N ASP A 140 -4.12 7.64 -12.06
CA ASP A 140 -4.95 6.96 -13.05
C ASP A 140 -4.24 6.89 -14.40
N THR A 141 -3.80 8.03 -14.88
CA THR A 141 -3.07 8.16 -16.13
C THR A 141 -1.79 8.96 -15.88
N PHE A 142 -0.66 8.42 -16.27
CA PHE A 142 0.61 9.14 -16.26
C PHE A 142 0.98 9.56 -17.68
N VAL A 143 1.34 10.83 -17.84
CA VAL A 143 1.79 11.37 -19.12
C VAL A 143 3.25 11.82 -19.01
N ASP A 144 4.14 11.12 -19.70
CA ASP A 144 5.54 11.49 -19.82
C ASP A 144 5.71 12.39 -21.05
N VAL A 145 5.57 13.71 -20.83
CA VAL A 145 5.43 14.71 -21.92
C VAL A 145 6.73 14.89 -22.71
N MET A 146 7.87 14.69 -22.07
CA MET A 146 9.21 14.76 -22.66
C MET A 146 10.01 13.54 -22.22
N GLY A 147 9.51 12.36 -22.59
CA GLY A 147 9.92 11.09 -22.03
C GLY A 147 11.36 10.68 -22.35
N GLY A 148 11.93 11.18 -23.44
CA GLY A 148 13.28 10.82 -23.84
C GLY A 148 13.46 9.31 -23.92
N ALA A 149 14.34 8.76 -23.08
CA ALA A 149 14.54 7.31 -22.96
C ALA A 149 13.46 6.59 -22.14
N PHE A 150 12.33 7.22 -21.84
CA PHE A 150 11.20 6.66 -21.08
C PHE A 150 11.51 6.21 -19.65
N ASN A 151 12.55 6.72 -19.03
CA ASN A 151 12.96 6.31 -17.69
C ASN A 151 11.97 6.71 -16.59
N MET A 152 11.14 7.72 -16.82
CA MET A 152 10.06 8.08 -15.89
C MET A 152 8.87 7.13 -16.05
N GLY A 153 8.33 7.03 -17.26
CA GLY A 153 7.11 6.26 -17.50
C GLY A 153 7.23 4.78 -17.19
N VAL A 154 8.40 4.16 -17.46
CA VAL A 154 8.63 2.74 -17.16
C VAL A 154 8.64 2.41 -15.67
N ASN A 155 8.90 3.42 -14.82
CA ASN A 155 8.97 3.26 -13.37
C ASN A 155 7.71 3.73 -12.64
N VAL A 156 6.68 4.19 -13.36
CA VAL A 156 5.43 4.67 -12.78
C VAL A 156 4.37 3.59 -12.81
N VAL A 157 3.74 3.35 -11.66
CA VAL A 157 2.55 2.51 -11.58
C VAL A 157 1.33 3.41 -11.78
N ALA A 158 0.69 3.31 -12.94
CA ALA A 158 -0.58 3.96 -13.25
C ALA A 158 -1.70 2.92 -13.34
N LEU A 159 -2.89 3.26 -12.83
CA LEU A 159 -4.03 2.33 -12.78
C LEU A 159 -4.61 2.02 -14.16
N ASN A 160 -4.63 3.01 -15.04
CA ASN A 160 -5.23 2.90 -16.35
C ASN A 160 -4.16 2.83 -17.45
N ARG A 161 -3.34 3.87 -17.59
CA ARG A 161 -2.35 3.92 -18.68
C ARG A 161 -1.19 4.86 -18.39
N VAL A 162 -0.07 4.57 -19.05
CA VAL A 162 1.08 5.47 -19.18
C VAL A 162 1.15 5.93 -20.63
N ILE A 163 1.17 7.24 -20.84
CA ILE A 163 1.26 7.86 -22.16
C ILE A 163 2.67 8.41 -22.31
N TYR A 164 3.37 7.96 -23.32
CA TYR A 164 4.66 8.47 -23.70
C TYR A 164 4.53 9.51 -24.82
N ASN A 165 5.20 10.63 -24.64
CA ASN A 165 5.35 11.63 -25.69
C ASN A 165 6.79 12.15 -25.68
N ASP A 166 7.35 12.32 -26.85
CA ASP A 166 8.66 12.97 -27.08
C ASP A 166 8.65 13.71 -28.40
N ILE A 167 9.50 14.73 -28.48
CA ILE A 167 9.64 15.52 -29.71
C ILE A 167 10.43 14.78 -30.79
N ASN A 168 11.26 13.82 -30.40
CA ASN A 168 12.01 13.00 -31.34
C ASN A 168 11.12 11.94 -31.96
N PRO A 169 11.07 11.86 -33.30
CA PRO A 169 10.23 10.91 -34.03
C PRO A 169 10.85 9.50 -34.14
N TYR A 170 11.85 9.16 -33.33
CA TYR A 170 12.58 7.87 -33.45
C TYR A 170 12.07 6.85 -32.43
#